data_2a8c6d0587c65748376fb1a73014f869
#
_entry.id   2a8c6d0587c65748376fb1a73014f869
#
_cell.length_a   1.000
_cell.length_b   1.000
_cell.length_c   1.000
_cell.angle_alpha   90.00
_cell.angle_beta   90.00
_cell.angle_gamma   90.00
#
_symmetry.space_group_name_H-M   'P 1'
#
loop_
_entity.id
_entity.type
_entity.pdbx_description
1 polymer ?
#
loop_
_entity_poly.entity_id
_entity_poly.type
_entity_poly.pdbx_seq_one_letter_code
_entity_poly.pdbx_strand_id
1 'polypeptide(L)'
;MRRFARYELHPVGFTADGLFFPDSRAALRRTIKSGDIEIDTIAMKIVVRGNEIETSNLEFRLLYYLLHNQGRVFSRDQLLSAVWGAEFVELRSVDTCIRRIRRKIEPEPLRPTYLKTVRGAGYCLQPNAA
;
A
#
# COMPACT_ATOMS: atom_id res chain seq x y z
N MET A 1 14.72 3.49 15.54
CA MET A 1 14.27 3.51 15.06
C MET A 1 13.50 3.47 14.65
N ARG A 2 12.89 3.68 14.39
CA ARG A 2 12.07 3.48 14.01
C ARG A 2 11.44 4.08 13.35
N ARG A 3 10.82 4.24 12.55
CA ARG A 3 10.25 4.79 11.88
C ARG A 3 8.88 4.73 11.72
N PHE A 4 8.15 3.84 11.75
CA PHE A 4 6.77 3.77 11.85
C PHE A 4 6.46 3.94 13.25
N ALA A 5 5.32 4.18 13.55
CA ALA A 5 4.87 4.35 14.83
C ALA A 5 5.35 3.31 15.64
N ARG A 6 6.06 3.41 16.52
CA ARG A 6 6.64 2.52 17.14
C ARG A 6 6.02 1.84 18.02
N TYR A 7 6.03 1.01 18.10
CA TYR A 7 5.70 0.22 18.57
C TYR A 7 4.70 -0.38 18.57
N GLU A 8 4.19 0.02 18.65
CA GLU A 8 3.01 -0.62 18.63
C GLU A 8 2.77 -1.11 17.29
N LEU A 9 1.94 -2.15 17.09
CA LEU A 9 1.63 -2.60 15.77
C LEU A 9 0.62 -1.72 15.15
N HIS A 10 0.83 -1.38 13.91
CA HIS A 10 -0.20 -0.75 13.14
C HIS A 10 -1.25 -1.76 12.79
N PRO A 11 -2.48 -1.30 12.49
CA PRO A 11 -3.53 -2.24 12.07
C PRO A 11 -3.16 -3.03 10.85
N VAL A 12 -2.23 -2.55 10.04
CA VAL A 12 -1.83 -3.27 8.85
C VAL A 12 -0.50 -3.97 9.02
N GLY A 13 -0.06 -4.15 10.26
CA GLY A 13 1.12 -4.96 10.49
C GLY A 13 2.44 -4.27 10.57
N PHE A 14 2.46 -2.94 10.58
CA PHE A 14 3.72 -2.23 10.75
C PHE A 14 4.01 -2.06 12.23
N THR A 15 5.29 -2.13 12.57
CA THR A 15 5.71 -1.94 13.96
C THR A 15 6.30 -0.56 14.15
N ALA A 16 6.61 -0.29 15.40
CA ALA A 16 7.21 0.98 15.76
C ALA A 16 8.57 1.18 15.11
N ASP A 17 9.26 0.10 14.81
CA ASP A 17 10.56 0.19 14.19
C ASP A 17 10.49 0.37 12.69
N GLY A 18 9.31 0.43 12.14
CA GLY A 18 9.17 0.51 10.71
C GLY A 18 9.26 -0.82 10.01
N LEU A 19 9.34 -1.89 10.76
CA LEU A 19 9.35 -3.21 10.19
C LEU A 19 7.94 -3.63 9.85
N PHE A 20 7.81 -4.41 8.79
CA PHE A 20 6.51 -4.88 8.37
C PHE A 20 6.27 -6.27 8.97
N PHE A 21 5.22 -6.37 9.78
CA PHE A 21 4.79 -7.64 10.31
C PHE A 21 3.30 -7.75 10.11
N PRO A 22 2.81 -8.74 9.41
CA PRO A 22 1.37 -8.95 9.33
C PRO A 22 0.86 -9.20 10.73
N ASP A 23 -0.34 -8.73 11.03
CA ASP A 23 -0.90 -9.04 12.33
C ASP A 23 -1.20 -10.54 12.37
N SER A 24 -1.58 -11.04 13.54
CA SER A 24 -1.71 -12.47 13.71
C SER A 24 -2.73 -13.09 12.79
N ARG A 25 -3.80 -12.35 12.48
CA ARG A 25 -4.77 -12.88 11.56
C ARG A 25 -4.25 -12.88 10.17
N ALA A 26 -3.58 -11.79 9.76
CA ALA A 26 -3.01 -11.70 8.44
C ALA A 26 -1.91 -12.72 8.25
N ALA A 27 -1.20 -13.07 9.33
CA ALA A 27 -0.14 -14.06 9.23
C ALA A 27 -0.67 -15.43 8.87
N LEU A 28 -1.92 -15.71 9.20
CA LEU A 28 -2.53 -16.96 8.81
C LEU A 28 -2.94 -16.97 7.36
N ARG A 29 -3.02 -15.80 6.77
CA ARG A 29 -3.34 -15.71 5.37
C ARG A 29 -2.12 -15.18 4.69
N ARG A 30 -1.39 -16.06 4.09
CA ARG A 30 -0.19 -15.67 3.40
C ARG A 30 -0.48 -14.73 2.24
N THR A 31 -1.62 -14.91 1.60
CA THR A 31 -1.94 -14.18 0.39
C THR A 31 -3.16 -13.33 0.59
N ILE A 32 -3.08 -12.07 0.17
CA ILE A 32 -4.22 -11.18 0.10
C ILE A 32 -4.49 -10.93 -1.36
N LYS A 33 -5.69 -11.24 -1.79
CA LYS A 33 -6.03 -11.13 -3.20
C LYS A 33 -7.24 -10.25 -3.37
N SER A 34 -7.19 -9.36 -4.34
CA SER A 34 -8.31 -8.52 -4.67
C SER A 34 -8.24 -8.16 -6.14
N GLY A 35 -9.26 -8.57 -6.90
CA GLY A 35 -9.24 -8.36 -8.32
C GLY A 35 -8.05 -9.03 -8.94
N ASP A 36 -7.30 -8.26 -9.71
CA ASP A 36 -6.12 -8.77 -10.40
C ASP A 36 -4.85 -8.69 -9.58
N ILE A 37 -4.95 -8.19 -8.35
CA ILE A 37 -3.77 -7.95 -7.52
C ILE A 37 -3.71 -8.97 -6.41
N GLU A 38 -2.53 -9.56 -6.26
CA GLU A 38 -2.32 -10.57 -5.24
C GLU A 38 -1.01 -10.27 -4.51
N ILE A 39 -1.05 -10.24 -3.19
CA ILE A 39 0.13 -9.94 -2.39
C ILE A 39 0.42 -11.13 -1.49
N ASP A 40 1.66 -11.64 -1.59
CA ASP A 40 2.14 -12.65 -0.67
C ASP A 40 2.84 -11.90 0.47
N THR A 41 2.21 -11.90 1.63
CA THR A 41 2.70 -11.10 2.75
C THR A 41 3.94 -11.68 3.40
N ILE A 42 4.18 -12.97 3.22
CA ILE A 42 5.36 -13.61 3.80
C ILE A 42 6.57 -13.40 2.91
N ALA A 43 6.39 -13.65 1.61
CA ALA A 43 7.49 -13.48 0.67
C ALA A 43 7.65 -12.04 0.23
N MET A 44 6.69 -11.18 0.57
CA MET A 44 6.69 -9.77 0.17
C MET A 44 6.74 -9.63 -1.35
N LYS A 45 5.86 -10.37 -2.00
CA LYS A 45 5.76 -10.35 -3.46
C LYS A 45 4.40 -9.91 -3.90
N ILE A 46 4.35 -9.26 -5.05
CA ILE A 46 3.11 -8.78 -5.61
C ILE A 46 2.96 -9.36 -7.01
N VAL A 47 1.78 -9.90 -7.29
CA VAL A 47 1.46 -10.45 -8.59
C VAL A 47 0.26 -9.68 -9.12
N VAL A 48 0.36 -9.22 -10.36
CA VAL A 48 -0.72 -8.47 -10.99
C VAL A 48 -1.04 -9.16 -12.30
N ARG A 49 -2.28 -9.58 -12.44
CA ARG A 49 -2.73 -10.29 -13.63
C ARG A 49 -1.79 -11.44 -14.00
N GLY A 50 -1.38 -12.19 -12.98
CA GLY A 50 -0.55 -13.36 -13.17
C GLY A 50 0.94 -13.09 -13.30
N ASN A 51 1.35 -11.83 -13.28
CA ASN A 51 2.75 -11.47 -13.44
C ASN A 51 3.32 -10.90 -12.16
N GLU A 52 4.44 -11.45 -11.73
CA GLU A 52 5.10 -10.91 -10.55
C GLU A 52 5.75 -9.60 -10.93
N ILE A 53 5.53 -8.59 -10.08
CA ILE A 53 6.13 -7.27 -10.30
C ILE A 53 7.11 -6.97 -9.18
N GLU A 54 8.10 -6.16 -9.50
CA GLU A 54 9.07 -5.74 -8.52
C GLU A 54 8.67 -4.39 -7.95
N THR A 55 8.75 -4.26 -6.63
CA THR A 55 8.43 -3.01 -5.98
C THR A 55 9.52 -2.68 -4.98
N SER A 56 9.69 -1.41 -4.72
CA SER A 56 10.53 -1.00 -3.60
C SER A 56 9.79 -1.33 -2.32
N ASN A 57 10.51 -1.26 -1.22
CA ASN A 57 9.90 -1.53 0.07
C ASN A 57 8.75 -0.56 0.37
N LEU A 58 8.94 0.71 0.04
CA LEU A 58 7.89 1.71 0.26
C LEU A 58 6.67 1.46 -0.62
N GLU A 59 6.92 1.11 -1.88
CA GLU A 59 5.82 0.79 -2.79
C GLU A 59 5.03 -0.41 -2.28
N PHE A 60 5.74 -1.42 -1.81
CA PHE A 60 5.08 -2.60 -1.28
C PHE A 60 4.22 -2.23 -0.07
N ARG A 61 4.78 -1.47 0.86
CA ARG A 61 4.05 -1.11 2.07
C ARG A 61 2.83 -0.26 1.77
N LEU A 62 2.98 0.69 0.85
CA LEU A 62 1.85 1.55 0.50
C LEU A 62 0.75 0.73 -0.18
N LEU A 63 1.13 -0.12 -1.13
CA LEU A 63 0.13 -0.93 -1.82
C LEU A 63 -0.53 -1.91 -0.86
N TYR A 64 0.24 -2.50 0.03
CA TYR A 64 -0.33 -3.41 1.03
C TYR A 64 -1.34 -2.67 1.91
N TYR A 65 -0.97 -1.48 2.38
CA TYR A 65 -1.84 -0.71 3.24
C TYR A 65 -3.15 -0.38 2.53
N LEU A 66 -3.05 0.06 1.29
CA LEU A 66 -4.24 0.41 0.52
C LEU A 66 -5.08 -0.82 0.20
N LEU A 67 -4.45 -1.93 -0.12
CA LEU A 67 -5.18 -3.14 -0.45
C LEU A 67 -5.88 -3.72 0.77
N HIS A 68 -5.21 -3.67 1.91
CA HIS A 68 -5.79 -4.15 3.15
C HIS A 68 -7.00 -3.29 3.55
N ASN A 69 -7.03 -2.05 3.10
CA ASN A 69 -8.11 -1.12 3.40
C ASN A 69 -8.82 -0.68 2.12
N GLN A 70 -8.99 -1.59 1.19
CA GLN A 70 -9.55 -1.22 -0.11
C GLN A 70 -10.93 -0.62 0.05
N GLY A 71 -11.23 0.31 -0.83
CA GLY A 71 -12.50 1.02 -0.80
C GLY A 71 -12.50 2.24 0.09
N ARG A 72 -11.47 2.43 0.90
CA ARG A 72 -11.40 3.60 1.76
C ARG A 72 -10.50 4.65 1.16
N VAL A 73 -10.88 5.90 1.34
CA VAL A 73 -10.12 7.04 0.86
C VAL A 73 -9.19 7.52 1.96
N PHE A 74 -7.92 7.66 1.62
CA PHE A 74 -6.93 8.16 2.57
C PHE A 74 -6.31 9.43 2.04
N SER A 75 -6.19 10.43 2.91
CA SER A 75 -5.50 11.66 2.54
C SER A 75 -4.00 11.39 2.46
N ARG A 76 -3.28 12.31 1.82
CA ARG A 76 -1.83 12.18 1.75
C ARG A 76 -1.20 12.18 3.14
N ASP A 77 -1.75 12.99 4.05
CA ASP A 77 -1.24 13.00 5.42
C ASP A 77 -1.45 11.67 6.12
N GLN A 78 -2.60 11.06 5.91
CA GLN A 78 -2.88 9.76 6.51
C GLN A 78 -1.92 8.69 5.97
N LEU A 79 -1.69 8.70 4.67
CA LEU A 79 -0.78 7.74 4.07
C LEU A 79 0.66 7.99 4.53
N LEU A 80 1.03 9.24 4.64
CA LEU A 80 2.36 9.58 5.11
C LEU A 80 2.59 9.02 6.50
N SER A 81 1.64 9.25 7.40
CA SER A 81 1.75 8.73 8.76
C SER A 81 1.77 7.22 8.81
N ALA A 82 0.90 6.58 8.04
CA ALA A 82 0.74 5.14 8.12
C ALA A 82 1.91 4.38 7.49
N VAL A 83 2.45 4.90 6.41
CA VAL A 83 3.45 4.17 5.63
C VAL A 83 4.86 4.69 5.88
N TRP A 84 5.03 5.99 5.91
CA TRP A 84 6.34 6.59 6.15
C TRP A 84 6.64 6.76 7.62
N GLY A 85 5.61 6.85 8.43
CA GLY A 85 5.78 6.91 9.87
C GLY A 85 6.32 8.26 10.31
N ALA A 86 7.32 8.21 11.17
CA ALA A 86 7.88 9.42 11.73
C ALA A 86 8.93 10.08 10.86
N GLU A 87 9.20 9.51 9.70
CA GLU A 87 10.18 10.10 8.81
C GLU A 87 9.71 11.43 8.30
N PHE A 88 10.66 12.32 8.18
CA PHE A 88 10.36 13.67 7.76
C PHE A 88 10.42 13.75 6.25
N VAL A 89 9.29 13.64 5.59
CA VAL A 89 9.22 13.69 4.13
C VAL A 89 8.07 14.59 3.73
N GLU A 90 8.10 15.01 2.49
CA GLU A 90 7.07 15.89 1.96
C GLU A 90 5.87 15.10 1.46
N LEU A 91 4.74 15.76 1.43
CA LEU A 91 3.52 15.12 0.94
C LEU A 91 3.65 14.62 -0.49
N ARG A 92 4.45 15.30 -1.29
CA ARG A 92 4.60 14.85 -2.67
C ARG A 92 5.34 13.53 -2.78
N SER A 93 5.98 13.09 -1.70
CA SER A 93 6.58 11.75 -1.71
C SER A 93 5.49 10.69 -1.85
N VAL A 94 4.33 10.94 -1.27
CA VAL A 94 3.19 10.05 -1.44
C VAL A 94 2.79 10.01 -2.91
N ASP A 95 2.64 11.19 -3.52
CA ASP A 95 2.22 11.26 -4.92
C ASP A 95 3.20 10.55 -5.84
N THR A 96 4.49 10.70 -5.57
CA THR A 96 5.51 10.04 -6.38
C THR A 96 5.40 8.52 -6.26
N CYS A 97 5.19 8.05 -5.05
CA CYS A 97 5.04 6.62 -4.81
C CYS A 97 3.80 6.08 -5.50
N ILE A 98 2.70 6.83 -5.41
CA ILE A 98 1.45 6.45 -6.09
C ILE A 98 1.68 6.33 -7.59
N ARG A 99 2.39 7.29 -8.18
CA ARG A 99 2.66 7.25 -9.61
C ARG A 99 3.46 6.02 -10.00
N ARG A 100 4.46 5.68 -9.18
CA ARG A 100 5.27 4.51 -9.45
C ARG A 100 4.48 3.23 -9.34
N ILE A 101 3.61 3.16 -8.35
CA ILE A 101 2.74 1.99 -8.19
C ILE A 101 1.82 1.86 -9.40
N ARG A 102 1.24 2.97 -9.85
CA ARG A 102 0.35 2.93 -11.00
C ARG A 102 1.04 2.39 -12.25
N ARG A 103 2.30 2.74 -12.44
CA ARG A 103 3.03 2.24 -13.58
C ARG A 103 3.17 0.73 -13.55
N LYS A 104 3.09 0.14 -12.36
CA LYS A 104 3.31 -1.29 -12.21
C LYS A 104 2.03 -2.09 -12.17
N ILE A 105 0.94 -1.49 -11.70
CA ILE A 105 -0.30 -2.27 -11.54
C ILE A 105 -1.40 -1.89 -12.52
N GLU A 106 -1.40 -0.68 -13.05
CA GLU A 106 -2.50 -0.25 -13.90
C GLU A 106 -2.29 -0.67 -15.34
N PRO A 107 -3.34 -1.12 -16.03
CA PRO A 107 -3.21 -1.37 -17.46
C PRO A 107 -2.85 -0.09 -18.21
N GLU A 108 -3.42 1.03 -17.78
CA GLU A 108 -3.11 2.33 -18.35
C GLU A 108 -2.82 3.29 -17.21
N PRO A 109 -1.56 3.50 -16.87
CA PRO A 109 -1.23 4.33 -15.71
C PRO A 109 -1.80 5.74 -15.72
N LEU A 110 -2.03 6.31 -16.91
CA LEU A 110 -2.59 7.65 -17.01
C LEU A 110 -4.10 7.65 -16.83
N ARG A 111 -4.72 6.50 -16.86
CA ARG A 111 -6.15 6.34 -16.62
C ARG A 111 -6.34 5.25 -15.59
N PRO A 112 -5.94 5.52 -14.35
CA PRO A 112 -5.96 4.45 -13.34
C PRO A 112 -7.38 3.97 -13.03
N THR A 113 -7.52 2.66 -12.98
CA THR A 113 -8.78 2.04 -12.65
C THR A 113 -8.75 1.36 -11.29
N TYR A 114 -7.56 1.02 -10.80
CA TYR A 114 -7.43 0.39 -9.49
C TYR A 114 -7.13 1.41 -8.40
N LEU A 115 -6.09 2.20 -8.60
CA LEU A 115 -5.63 3.15 -7.61
C LEU A 115 -6.06 4.53 -8.04
N LYS A 116 -7.16 5.00 -7.47
CA LYS A 116 -7.81 6.21 -7.94
C LYS A 116 -7.49 7.41 -7.08
N THR A 117 -7.49 8.57 -7.70
CA THR A 117 -7.39 9.83 -7.00
C THR A 117 -8.81 10.31 -6.72
N VAL A 118 -9.08 10.62 -5.47
CA VAL A 118 -10.35 11.22 -5.10
C VAL A 118 -10.06 12.69 -4.88
N ARG A 119 -10.50 13.51 -5.82
CA ARG A 119 -10.16 14.92 -5.83
C ARG A 119 -10.51 15.60 -4.52
N GLY A 120 -9.54 16.28 -3.95
CA GLY A 120 -9.74 16.98 -2.69
C GLY A 120 -9.69 16.11 -1.47
N ALA A 121 -9.57 14.80 -1.62
CA ALA A 121 -9.61 13.89 -0.48
C ALA A 121 -8.39 12.99 -0.38
N GLY A 122 -7.88 12.48 -1.50
CA GLY A 122 -6.70 11.62 -1.45
C GLY A 122 -6.78 10.46 -2.43
N TYR A 123 -6.42 9.29 -1.96
CA TYR A 123 -6.32 8.10 -2.82
C TYR A 123 -7.12 6.94 -2.28
N CYS A 124 -7.55 6.09 -3.18
CA CYS A 124 -8.37 4.93 -2.83
C CYS A 124 -8.05 3.80 -3.77
N LEU A 125 -7.86 2.61 -3.24
CA LEU A 125 -7.61 1.42 -4.04
C LEU A 125 -8.87 0.58 -4.10
N GLN A 126 -9.35 0.32 -5.30
CA GLN A 126 -10.54 -0.52 -5.52
C GLN A 126 -10.31 -1.41 -6.72
N PRO A 127 -9.55 -2.49 -6.57
CA PRO A 127 -9.21 -3.34 -7.72
C PRO A 127 -10.41 -4.00 -8.37
N ASN A 128 -11.51 -4.11 -7.64
CA ASN A 128 -12.71 -4.74 -8.18
C ASN A 128 -13.81 -3.76 -8.46
N ALA A 129 -13.51 -2.49 -8.50
CA ALA A 129 -14.53 -1.51 -8.79
C ALA A 129 -14.99 -1.73 -10.21
N ALA A 130 -16.17 -2.13 -10.38
CA ALA A 130 -16.69 -2.40 -11.71
C ALA A 130 -17.50 -1.23 -12.16
#